data_04cb191fe5620bc2b59d943e497eff88
#
_entry.id   04cb191fe5620bc2b59d943e497eff88
#
_cell.length_a   1.000
_cell.length_b   1.000
_cell.length_c   1.000
_cell.angle_alpha   90.00
_cell.angle_beta   90.00
_cell.angle_gamma   90.00
#
_symmetry.space_group_name_H-M   'P 1'
#
loop_
_entity.id
_entity.type
_entity.pdbx_description
1 polymer ?
#
loop_
_entity_poly.entity_id
_entity_poly.type
_entity_poly.pdbx_seq_one_letter_code
_entity_poly.pdbx_strand_id
1 'polypeptide(L)'
;DEESITQMVQQTQCVLTTVGPYQLYGPNIVKQCVAHGTDYVDLCGEPGWMHEMINEHAAQAKETGARIVFSCGFDSIPFDLGVYFLQNKVIAEHGKPASNIRGRVRAMNGEFSGGTAASLSATMASLKEKPELFAVLANPFALSNGFTGPEQTPDSKAVFDEKLETWVAPFFMAPINTKNVHRSNALMGHMYGEDFCYNEMWIQGPGEEGKAAAEFVGSMNPLADAPAPGEGPSKESRDNGNYDVLFCADLPDGSTMHAAVTGDMDPGYGSTSKMIAESAICLVKECSDLAGGIYTPAPAMGEKLIARLQASAGLTFKIEE
;
A
#
# COMPACT_ATOMS: atom_id res chain seq x y z
N ASP A 1 8.56 -27.60 -2.02
CA ASP A 1 9.01 -28.18 -0.75
C ASP A 1 9.95 -27.20 -0.04
N GLU A 2 10.16 -27.35 1.27
CA GLU A 2 10.94 -26.43 2.10
C GLU A 2 12.43 -26.43 1.72
N GLU A 3 13.00 -27.57 1.33
CA GLU A 3 14.40 -27.68 0.96
C GLU A 3 14.73 -26.88 -0.31
N SER A 4 13.89 -26.96 -1.35
CA SER A 4 14.11 -26.20 -2.58
C SER A 4 13.97 -24.70 -2.37
N ILE A 5 13.05 -24.25 -1.50
CA ILE A 5 12.92 -22.84 -1.11
C ILE A 5 14.18 -22.40 -0.37
N THR A 6 14.67 -23.18 0.58
CA THR A 6 15.91 -22.89 1.32
C THR A 6 17.10 -22.75 0.36
N GLN A 7 17.28 -23.68 -0.57
CA GLN A 7 18.36 -23.61 -1.57
C GLN A 7 18.24 -22.35 -2.45
N MET A 8 17.03 -21.99 -2.88
CA MET A 8 16.79 -20.77 -3.66
C MET A 8 17.19 -19.51 -2.88
N VAL A 9 16.70 -19.40 -1.65
CA VAL A 9 16.93 -18.23 -0.78
C VAL A 9 18.42 -18.03 -0.49
N GLN A 10 19.18 -19.09 -0.29
CA GLN A 10 20.63 -19.05 -0.02
C GLN A 10 21.47 -18.61 -1.23
N GLN A 11 20.92 -18.64 -2.44
CA GLN A 11 21.63 -18.31 -3.69
C GLN A 11 21.36 -16.87 -4.18
N THR A 12 20.54 -16.08 -3.46
CA THR A 12 20.15 -14.75 -3.88
C THR A 12 20.32 -13.73 -2.76
N GLN A 13 20.43 -12.45 -3.14
CA GLN A 13 20.44 -11.33 -2.20
C GLN A 13 19.03 -10.88 -1.84
N CYS A 14 18.07 -11.03 -2.77
CA CYS A 14 16.68 -10.63 -2.58
C CYS A 14 15.76 -11.58 -3.31
N VAL A 15 14.70 -12.02 -2.66
CA VAL A 15 13.58 -12.71 -3.27
C VAL A 15 12.51 -11.68 -3.62
N LEU A 16 12.21 -11.55 -4.91
CA LEU A 16 11.05 -10.83 -5.42
C LEU A 16 9.99 -11.85 -5.78
N THR A 17 8.80 -11.75 -5.19
CA THR A 17 7.73 -12.71 -5.45
C THR A 17 6.38 -12.06 -5.75
N THR A 18 5.68 -12.62 -6.73
CA THR A 18 4.30 -12.28 -7.10
C THR A 18 3.35 -13.47 -6.88
N VAL A 19 3.78 -14.45 -6.11
CA VAL A 19 3.05 -15.72 -5.89
C VAL A 19 2.01 -15.51 -4.78
N GLY A 20 0.81 -15.12 -5.17
CA GLY A 20 -0.37 -14.97 -4.30
C GLY A 20 -1.42 -16.08 -4.55
N PRO A 21 -2.41 -16.25 -3.67
CA PRO A 21 -2.57 -15.59 -2.36
C PRO A 21 -1.42 -15.86 -1.38
N TYR A 22 -0.91 -14.80 -0.76
CA TYR A 22 0.27 -14.90 0.10
C TYR A 22 0.00 -15.70 1.38
N GLN A 23 -1.20 -15.63 1.93
CA GLN A 23 -1.61 -16.44 3.08
C GLN A 23 -1.54 -17.95 2.81
N LEU A 24 -1.58 -18.37 1.53
CA LEU A 24 -1.49 -19.78 1.14
C LEU A 24 -0.06 -20.22 0.77
N TYR A 25 0.71 -19.33 0.14
CA TYR A 25 1.99 -19.70 -0.47
C TYR A 25 3.19 -18.93 0.09
N GLY A 26 2.96 -17.80 0.81
CA GLY A 26 4.00 -16.90 1.32
C GLY A 26 4.75 -17.36 2.57
N PRO A 27 4.13 -18.07 3.56
CA PRO A 27 4.73 -18.27 4.86
C PRO A 27 6.13 -18.91 4.82
N ASN A 28 6.30 -19.99 4.04
CA ASN A 28 7.59 -20.67 3.94
C ASN A 28 8.67 -19.81 3.28
N ILE A 29 8.32 -18.98 2.31
CA ILE A 29 9.28 -18.11 1.62
C ILE A 29 9.78 -17.03 2.60
N VAL A 30 8.86 -16.35 3.32
CA VAL A 30 9.22 -15.36 4.33
C VAL A 30 10.06 -15.98 5.44
N LYS A 31 9.65 -17.14 5.97
CA LYS A 31 10.38 -17.89 6.99
C LYS A 31 11.83 -18.15 6.57
N GLN A 32 12.04 -18.63 5.35
CA GLN A 32 13.39 -18.96 4.86
C GLN A 32 14.21 -17.69 4.58
N CYS A 33 13.62 -16.64 4.03
CA CYS A 33 14.29 -15.35 3.86
C CYS A 33 14.79 -14.81 5.20
N VAL A 34 13.91 -14.81 6.20
CA VAL A 34 14.24 -14.37 7.56
C VAL A 34 15.32 -15.25 8.19
N ALA A 35 15.25 -16.56 8.07
CA ALA A 35 16.22 -17.49 8.65
C ALA A 35 17.64 -17.33 8.07
N HIS A 36 17.74 -16.92 6.80
CA HIS A 36 19.02 -16.85 6.08
C HIS A 36 19.54 -15.43 5.84
N GLY A 37 18.85 -14.39 6.38
CA GLY A 37 19.27 -13.00 6.20
C GLY A 37 19.10 -12.49 4.77
N THR A 38 18.21 -13.11 4.00
CA THR A 38 17.93 -12.75 2.60
C THR A 38 16.80 -11.73 2.54
N ASP A 39 16.96 -10.70 1.72
CA ASP A 39 15.93 -9.69 1.50
C ASP A 39 14.71 -10.25 0.78
N TYR A 40 13.57 -9.59 0.98
CA TYR A 40 12.29 -10.01 0.39
C TYR A 40 11.43 -8.82 0.02
N VAL A 41 10.82 -8.86 -1.16
CA VAL A 41 9.77 -7.91 -1.59
C VAL A 41 8.61 -8.65 -2.24
N ASP A 42 7.39 -8.16 -2.03
CA ASP A 42 6.17 -8.73 -2.59
C ASP A 42 5.12 -7.67 -3.01
N LEU A 43 3.97 -8.15 -3.45
CA LEU A 43 2.78 -7.34 -3.82
C LEU A 43 1.62 -7.60 -2.85
N CYS A 44 1.89 -7.93 -1.60
CA CYS A 44 0.87 -8.39 -0.67
C CYS A 44 -0.15 -7.30 -0.32
N GLY A 45 -1.43 -7.61 -0.53
CA GLY A 45 -2.58 -6.84 -0.07
C GLY A 45 -3.42 -7.58 0.98
N GLU A 46 -2.81 -8.47 1.78
CA GLU A 46 -3.47 -9.38 2.72
C GLU A 46 -3.09 -9.04 4.17
N PRO A 47 -3.71 -8.02 4.81
CA PRO A 47 -3.26 -7.51 6.11
C PRO A 47 -3.34 -8.53 7.25
N GLY A 48 -4.23 -9.51 7.19
CA GLY A 48 -4.29 -10.61 8.16
C GLY A 48 -3.01 -11.45 8.14
N TRP A 49 -2.57 -11.86 6.95
CA TRP A 49 -1.33 -12.59 6.78
C TRP A 49 -0.09 -11.76 7.13
N MET A 50 -0.07 -10.49 6.71
CA MET A 50 1.03 -9.58 7.08
C MET A 50 1.16 -9.45 8.60
N HIS A 51 0.04 -9.34 9.32
CA HIS A 51 0.02 -9.30 10.77
C HIS A 51 0.62 -10.56 11.40
N GLU A 52 0.28 -11.77 10.87
CA GLU A 52 0.87 -13.03 11.31
C GLU A 52 2.39 -13.03 11.09
N MET A 53 2.85 -12.71 9.88
CA MET A 53 4.30 -12.68 9.54
C MET A 53 5.09 -11.67 10.37
N ILE A 54 4.53 -10.51 10.66
CA ILE A 54 5.16 -9.50 11.51
C ILE A 54 5.33 -10.05 12.93
N ASN A 55 4.29 -10.65 13.50
CA ASN A 55 4.33 -11.18 14.86
C ASN A 55 5.29 -12.36 15.01
N GLU A 56 5.35 -13.23 14.00
CA GLU A 56 6.18 -14.44 14.05
C GLU A 56 7.66 -14.15 13.77
N HIS A 57 7.95 -13.22 12.86
CA HIS A 57 9.28 -13.12 12.27
C HIS A 57 10.02 -11.80 12.52
N ALA A 58 9.37 -10.76 13.08
CA ALA A 58 10.02 -9.44 13.21
C ALA A 58 11.28 -9.45 14.10
N ALA A 59 11.30 -10.24 15.18
CA ALA A 59 12.46 -10.35 16.05
C ALA A 59 13.62 -11.04 15.32
N GLN A 60 13.37 -12.17 14.69
CA GLN A 60 14.40 -12.92 13.97
C GLN A 60 14.94 -12.14 12.75
N ALA A 61 14.08 -11.40 12.02
CA ALA A 61 14.52 -10.56 10.90
C ALA A 61 15.54 -9.49 11.35
N LYS A 62 15.35 -8.92 12.55
CA LYS A 62 16.32 -7.99 13.15
C LYS A 62 17.66 -8.67 13.49
N GLU A 63 17.62 -9.89 13.99
CA GLU A 63 18.82 -10.65 14.38
C GLU A 63 19.62 -11.11 13.16
N THR A 64 18.96 -11.60 12.13
CA THR A 64 19.62 -12.16 10.93
C THR A 64 20.03 -11.09 9.92
N GLY A 65 19.47 -9.87 10.03
CA GLY A 65 19.68 -8.81 9.07
C GLY A 65 18.76 -8.87 7.84
N ALA A 66 17.83 -9.80 7.78
CA ALA A 66 16.86 -9.91 6.68
C ALA A 66 15.95 -8.68 6.64
N ARG A 67 15.81 -8.09 5.45
CA ARG A 67 14.93 -6.93 5.21
C ARG A 67 13.74 -7.39 4.39
N ILE A 68 12.59 -7.49 5.06
CA ILE A 68 11.34 -7.97 4.47
C ILE A 68 10.45 -6.74 4.21
N VAL A 69 10.11 -6.46 2.97
CA VAL A 69 9.26 -5.31 2.60
C VAL A 69 8.01 -5.81 1.87
N PHE A 70 6.87 -5.66 2.52
CA PHE A 70 5.57 -6.01 1.95
C PHE A 70 5.00 -4.89 1.09
N SER A 71 4.03 -5.23 0.22
CA SER A 71 3.19 -4.27 -0.51
C SER A 71 3.98 -3.33 -1.43
N CYS A 72 4.91 -3.88 -2.22
CA CYS A 72 5.76 -3.14 -3.17
C CYS A 72 5.12 -2.99 -4.57
N GLY A 73 3.80 -2.97 -4.69
CA GLY A 73 3.03 -2.72 -5.89
C GLY A 73 2.12 -1.50 -5.77
N PHE A 74 1.08 -1.45 -6.59
CA PHE A 74 0.08 -0.39 -6.50
C PHE A 74 -0.56 -0.34 -5.11
N ASP A 75 -0.76 -1.49 -4.50
CA ASP A 75 -1.03 -1.61 -3.08
C ASP A 75 0.31 -1.91 -2.36
N SER A 76 1.00 -0.92 -1.76
CA SER A 76 0.54 0.43 -1.43
C SER A 76 1.51 1.53 -1.87
N ILE A 77 2.43 1.30 -2.84
CA ILE A 77 3.52 2.25 -3.14
C ILE A 77 3.04 3.69 -3.40
N PRO A 78 2.07 3.97 -4.31
CA PRO A 78 1.64 5.34 -4.56
C PRO A 78 1.05 6.02 -3.32
N PHE A 79 0.41 5.25 -2.44
CA PHE A 79 -0.27 5.75 -1.24
C PHE A 79 0.71 5.98 -0.10
N ASP A 80 1.52 5.00 0.22
CA ASP A 80 2.52 5.07 1.30
C ASP A 80 3.60 6.13 1.01
N LEU A 81 4.16 6.10 -0.20
CA LEU A 81 5.15 7.11 -0.61
C LEU A 81 4.53 8.48 -0.91
N GLY A 82 3.27 8.55 -1.33
CA GLY A 82 2.56 9.81 -1.53
C GLY A 82 2.36 10.56 -0.21
N VAL A 83 1.92 9.87 0.84
CA VAL A 83 1.84 10.43 2.20
C VAL A 83 3.22 10.82 2.70
N TYR A 84 4.23 9.95 2.54
CA TYR A 84 5.60 10.24 2.93
C TYR A 84 6.15 11.50 2.24
N PHE A 85 5.96 11.61 0.92
CA PHE A 85 6.38 12.76 0.12
C PHE A 85 5.72 14.07 0.60
N LEU A 86 4.40 14.06 0.79
CA LEU A 86 3.66 15.24 1.24
C LEU A 86 4.03 15.62 2.67
N GLN A 87 4.14 14.67 3.60
CA GLN A 87 4.54 14.95 4.99
C GLN A 87 5.94 15.55 5.08
N ASN A 88 6.91 15.07 4.30
CA ASN A 88 8.25 15.67 4.26
C ASN A 88 8.20 17.12 3.78
N LYS A 89 7.36 17.43 2.80
CA LYS A 89 7.15 18.80 2.33
C LYS A 89 6.51 19.69 3.39
N VAL A 90 5.46 19.22 4.03
CA VAL A 90 4.78 19.93 5.12
C VAL A 90 5.76 20.21 6.27
N ILE A 91 6.52 19.21 6.71
CA ILE A 91 7.51 19.36 7.79
C ILE A 91 8.59 20.38 7.39
N ALA A 92 9.10 20.33 6.16
CA ALA A 92 10.13 21.23 5.69
C ALA A 92 9.65 22.71 5.65
N GLU A 93 8.39 22.95 5.31
CA GLU A 93 7.84 24.30 5.15
C GLU A 93 7.21 24.84 6.44
N HIS A 94 6.61 23.97 7.27
CA HIS A 94 5.85 24.37 8.46
C HIS A 94 6.48 23.92 9.80
N GLY A 95 7.57 23.14 9.77
CA GLY A 95 8.31 22.69 10.96
C GLY A 95 7.61 21.57 11.76
N LYS A 96 6.43 21.11 11.31
CA LYS A 96 5.67 20.02 11.93
C LYS A 96 4.81 19.29 10.89
N PRO A 97 4.46 18.01 11.12
CA PRO A 97 3.62 17.26 10.19
C PRO A 97 2.18 17.75 10.18
N ALA A 98 1.45 17.41 9.12
CA ALA A 98 0.00 17.51 9.08
C ALA A 98 -0.62 16.36 9.88
N SER A 99 -1.55 16.67 10.78
CA SER A 99 -2.25 15.65 11.58
C SER A 99 -3.35 14.92 10.79
N ASN A 100 -3.72 15.41 9.61
CA ASN A 100 -4.71 14.76 8.75
C ASN A 100 -4.31 14.88 7.28
N ILE A 101 -4.27 13.73 6.61
CA ILE A 101 -4.12 13.64 5.14
C ILE A 101 -5.26 12.80 4.58
N ARG A 102 -5.82 13.25 3.47
CA ARG A 102 -6.87 12.57 2.72
C ARG A 102 -6.32 12.14 1.37
N GLY A 103 -6.25 10.83 1.10
CA GLY A 103 -5.97 10.27 -0.21
C GLY A 103 -7.24 10.25 -1.07
N ARG A 104 -7.15 10.77 -2.29
CA ARG A 104 -8.28 10.88 -3.21
C ARG A 104 -7.90 10.37 -4.60
N VAL A 105 -8.39 9.21 -4.98
CA VAL A 105 -8.20 8.69 -6.33
C VAL A 105 -9.00 9.54 -7.30
N ARG A 106 -8.33 10.30 -8.17
CA ARG A 106 -8.95 11.15 -9.19
C ARG A 106 -9.24 10.39 -10.48
N ALA A 107 -8.30 9.52 -10.85
CA ALA A 107 -8.44 8.65 -12.02
C ALA A 107 -7.75 7.30 -11.76
N MET A 108 -8.31 6.26 -12.31
CA MET A 108 -7.72 4.93 -12.31
C MET A 108 -8.29 4.17 -13.51
N ASN A 109 -7.46 4.02 -14.55
CA ASN A 109 -7.78 3.28 -15.76
C ASN A 109 -6.96 1.99 -15.78
N GLY A 110 -7.64 0.89 -15.56
CA GLY A 110 -7.07 -0.45 -15.50
C GLY A 110 -8.15 -1.47 -15.17
N GLU A 111 -7.86 -2.73 -15.39
CA GLU A 111 -8.76 -3.82 -15.10
C GLU A 111 -8.32 -4.52 -13.81
N PHE A 112 -9.28 -5.15 -13.13
CA PHE A 112 -9.00 -5.92 -11.93
C PHE A 112 -8.13 -7.13 -12.26
N SER A 113 -7.14 -7.44 -11.42
CA SER A 113 -6.28 -8.60 -11.64
C SER A 113 -6.86 -9.86 -11.03
N GLY A 114 -6.68 -11.00 -11.70
CA GLY A 114 -7.06 -12.30 -11.15
C GLY A 114 -6.32 -12.64 -9.86
N GLY A 115 -5.09 -12.13 -9.67
CA GLY A 115 -4.33 -12.26 -8.43
C GLY A 115 -4.99 -11.53 -7.25
N THR A 116 -5.40 -10.27 -7.45
CA THR A 116 -6.12 -9.48 -6.43
C THR A 116 -7.45 -10.15 -6.06
N ALA A 117 -8.20 -10.63 -7.06
CA ALA A 117 -9.45 -11.36 -6.83
C ALA A 117 -9.24 -12.65 -6.02
N ALA A 118 -8.19 -13.40 -6.32
CA ALA A 118 -7.83 -14.62 -5.59
C ALA A 118 -7.47 -14.32 -4.12
N SER A 119 -6.66 -13.28 -3.86
CA SER A 119 -6.29 -12.86 -2.51
C SER A 119 -7.48 -12.38 -1.70
N LEU A 120 -8.39 -11.59 -2.30
CA LEU A 120 -9.61 -11.15 -1.62
C LEU A 120 -10.53 -12.34 -1.30
N SER A 121 -10.70 -13.28 -2.24
CA SER A 121 -11.47 -14.50 -2.03
C SER A 121 -10.89 -15.37 -0.92
N ALA A 122 -9.55 -15.54 -0.88
CA ALA A 122 -8.85 -16.27 0.18
C ALA A 122 -9.03 -15.59 1.55
N THR A 123 -8.95 -14.25 1.60
CA THR A 123 -9.20 -13.48 2.84
C THR A 123 -10.63 -13.70 3.36
N MET A 124 -11.62 -13.66 2.47
CA MET A 124 -13.01 -13.93 2.85
C MET A 124 -13.23 -15.37 3.33
N ALA A 125 -12.50 -16.35 2.77
CA ALA A 125 -12.54 -17.72 3.26
C ALA A 125 -11.89 -17.84 4.64
N SER A 126 -10.72 -17.23 4.85
CA SER A 126 -10.02 -17.23 6.13
C SER A 126 -10.82 -16.60 7.27
N LEU A 127 -11.62 -15.56 7.00
CA LEU A 127 -12.52 -14.96 7.99
C LEU A 127 -13.59 -15.93 8.51
N LYS A 128 -14.00 -16.90 7.70
CA LYS A 128 -14.96 -17.93 8.14
C LYS A 128 -14.30 -18.98 9.06
N GLU A 129 -13.03 -19.25 8.82
CA GLU A 129 -12.26 -20.23 9.60
C GLU A 129 -11.64 -19.63 10.86
N LYS A 130 -11.21 -18.36 10.79
CA LYS A 130 -10.53 -17.60 11.84
C LYS A 130 -11.26 -16.28 12.10
N PRO A 131 -12.41 -16.28 12.82
CA PRO A 131 -13.19 -15.05 13.06
C PRO A 131 -12.41 -13.92 13.76
N GLU A 132 -11.36 -14.26 14.52
CA GLU A 132 -10.47 -13.30 15.17
C GLU A 132 -9.76 -12.37 14.18
N LEU A 133 -9.57 -12.79 12.94
CA LEU A 133 -9.01 -11.93 11.88
C LEU A 133 -9.90 -10.71 11.58
N PHE A 134 -11.19 -10.79 11.90
CA PHE A 134 -12.08 -9.63 11.74
C PHE A 134 -11.60 -8.43 12.54
N ALA A 135 -11.12 -8.63 13.77
CA ALA A 135 -10.56 -7.55 14.58
C ALA A 135 -9.30 -6.94 13.96
N VAL A 136 -8.45 -7.76 13.33
CA VAL A 136 -7.26 -7.29 12.61
C VAL A 136 -7.65 -6.46 11.38
N LEU A 137 -8.62 -6.94 10.61
CA LEU A 137 -9.07 -6.23 9.40
C LEU A 137 -9.79 -4.92 9.73
N ALA A 138 -10.56 -4.87 10.81
CA ALA A 138 -11.27 -3.68 11.27
C ALA A 138 -10.37 -2.63 11.93
N ASN A 139 -9.20 -3.01 12.44
CA ASN A 139 -8.29 -2.09 13.12
C ASN A 139 -7.34 -1.42 12.13
N PRO A 140 -7.39 -0.09 11.93
CA PRO A 140 -6.47 0.63 11.04
C PRO A 140 -5.01 0.55 11.49
N PHE A 141 -4.76 0.32 12.79
CA PHE A 141 -3.42 0.21 13.38
C PHE A 141 -2.93 -1.24 13.57
N ALA A 142 -3.62 -2.23 13.00
CA ALA A 142 -3.30 -3.65 13.21
C ALA A 142 -1.84 -4.03 12.88
N LEU A 143 -1.20 -3.32 11.97
CA LEU A 143 0.19 -3.55 11.57
C LEU A 143 1.20 -2.66 12.32
N SER A 144 0.78 -1.83 13.26
CA SER A 144 1.59 -0.78 13.90
C SER A 144 2.21 -1.19 15.25
N ASN A 145 2.61 -2.45 15.40
CA ASN A 145 3.36 -2.97 16.58
C ASN A 145 2.66 -2.70 17.92
N GLY A 146 1.34 -2.81 17.98
CA GLY A 146 0.53 -2.59 19.18
C GLY A 146 0.19 -1.13 19.47
N PHE A 147 0.62 -0.18 18.65
CA PHE A 147 0.17 1.21 18.74
C PHE A 147 -1.32 1.32 18.40
N THR A 148 -2.02 2.15 19.16
CA THR A 148 -3.41 2.53 18.90
C THR A 148 -3.49 4.05 18.84
N GLY A 149 -3.75 4.58 17.65
CA GLY A 149 -3.87 6.00 17.39
C GLY A 149 -5.30 6.53 17.58
N PRO A 150 -5.59 7.75 17.09
CA PRO A 150 -6.89 8.37 17.16
C PRO A 150 -7.94 7.65 16.31
N GLU A 151 -9.22 7.96 16.55
CA GLU A 151 -10.32 7.53 15.69
C GLU A 151 -10.09 8.05 14.27
N GLN A 152 -10.20 7.17 13.29
CA GLN A 152 -9.99 7.50 11.89
C GLN A 152 -11.29 7.95 11.22
N THR A 153 -11.18 8.89 10.28
CA THR A 153 -12.34 9.32 9.48
C THR A 153 -12.90 8.14 8.68
N PRO A 154 -14.20 7.83 8.80
CA PRO A 154 -14.81 6.72 8.08
C PRO A 154 -14.70 6.89 6.55
N ASP A 155 -14.38 5.79 5.85
CA ASP A 155 -14.21 5.72 4.40
C ASP A 155 -15.03 4.60 3.73
N SER A 156 -15.94 3.97 4.49
CA SER A 156 -16.72 2.80 4.05
C SER A 156 -18.05 3.13 3.37
N LYS A 157 -18.39 4.42 3.22
CA LYS A 157 -19.62 4.89 2.59
C LYS A 157 -19.37 6.11 1.71
N ALA A 158 -20.23 6.32 0.72
CA ALA A 158 -20.24 7.55 -0.05
C ALA A 158 -20.46 8.78 0.87
N VAL A 159 -19.65 9.82 0.68
CA VAL A 159 -19.70 11.05 1.46
C VAL A 159 -19.35 12.26 0.58
N PHE A 160 -19.86 13.43 0.92
CA PHE A 160 -19.45 14.68 0.29
C PHE A 160 -18.17 15.21 0.96
N ASP A 161 -17.12 15.40 0.17
CA ASP A 161 -15.88 16.02 0.64
C ASP A 161 -16.04 17.56 0.51
N GLU A 162 -16.31 18.21 1.63
CA GLU A 162 -16.60 19.65 1.69
C GLU A 162 -15.42 20.51 1.20
N LYS A 163 -14.18 20.06 1.37
CA LYS A 163 -13.00 20.82 0.96
C LYS A 163 -12.72 20.74 -0.53
N LEU A 164 -13.11 19.64 -1.16
CA LEU A 164 -12.97 19.43 -2.60
C LEU A 164 -14.29 19.68 -3.36
N GLU A 165 -15.38 19.98 -2.64
CA GLU A 165 -16.72 20.23 -3.18
C GLU A 165 -17.18 19.11 -4.13
N THR A 166 -16.91 17.85 -3.76
CA THR A 166 -17.16 16.68 -4.61
C THR A 166 -17.62 15.47 -3.80
N TRP A 167 -18.39 14.58 -4.42
CA TRP A 167 -18.74 13.29 -3.84
C TRP A 167 -17.58 12.31 -4.00
N VAL A 168 -17.33 11.53 -2.95
CA VAL A 168 -16.31 10.48 -2.92
C VAL A 168 -16.94 9.16 -2.49
N ALA A 169 -16.48 8.07 -3.10
CA ALA A 169 -16.90 6.70 -2.83
C ALA A 169 -15.82 5.95 -2.05
N PRO A 170 -16.16 4.86 -1.35
CA PRO A 170 -15.18 3.94 -0.82
C PRO A 170 -14.18 3.48 -1.88
N PHE A 171 -12.90 3.43 -1.51
CA PHE A 171 -11.85 2.89 -2.36
C PHE A 171 -11.50 1.47 -1.89
N PHE A 172 -11.59 0.50 -2.77
CA PHE A 172 -11.49 -0.91 -2.41
C PHE A 172 -10.12 -1.33 -1.86
N MET A 173 -9.04 -0.57 -2.15
CA MET A 173 -7.70 -0.80 -1.61
C MET A 173 -7.42 -0.06 -0.29
N ALA A 174 -8.29 0.86 0.13
CA ALA A 174 -8.13 1.61 1.39
C ALA A 174 -7.87 0.70 2.62
N PRO A 175 -8.52 -0.46 2.78
CA PRO A 175 -8.30 -1.34 3.93
C PRO A 175 -6.86 -1.84 4.10
N ILE A 176 -6.07 -1.96 3.03
CA ILE A 176 -4.64 -2.32 3.11
C ILE A 176 -3.75 -1.09 3.13
N ASN A 177 -4.02 -0.10 2.27
CA ASN A 177 -3.18 1.09 2.15
C ASN A 177 -3.14 1.89 3.45
N THR A 178 -4.29 2.12 4.09
CA THR A 178 -4.37 2.84 5.37
C THR A 178 -3.54 2.17 6.47
N LYS A 179 -3.59 0.83 6.55
CA LYS A 179 -2.76 0.07 7.51
C LYS A 179 -1.27 0.19 7.22
N ASN A 180 -0.87 0.19 5.94
CA ASN A 180 0.53 0.38 5.55
C ASN A 180 1.02 1.79 5.88
N VAL A 181 0.23 2.83 5.62
CA VAL A 181 0.56 4.21 5.97
C VAL A 181 0.73 4.38 7.49
N HIS A 182 -0.18 3.82 8.31
CA HIS A 182 -0.04 3.85 9.76
C HIS A 182 1.15 3.03 10.27
N ARG A 183 1.44 1.89 9.65
CA ARG A 183 2.65 1.12 9.94
C ARG A 183 3.91 1.92 9.61
N SER A 184 3.95 2.59 8.46
CA SER A 184 5.06 3.45 8.07
C SER A 184 5.29 4.56 9.10
N ASN A 185 4.23 5.22 9.56
CA ASN A 185 4.33 6.20 10.63
C ASN A 185 4.93 5.62 11.91
N ALA A 186 4.44 4.46 12.35
CA ALA A 186 4.94 3.79 13.56
C ALA A 186 6.42 3.36 13.42
N LEU A 187 6.83 2.83 12.26
CA LEU A 187 8.21 2.42 12.00
C LEU A 187 9.19 3.60 11.92
N MET A 188 8.71 4.78 11.53
CA MET A 188 9.48 6.03 11.51
C MET A 188 9.41 6.83 12.83
N GLY A 189 9.01 6.18 13.94
CA GLY A 189 8.92 6.83 15.25
C GLY A 189 7.84 7.90 15.32
N HIS A 190 6.74 7.70 14.63
CA HIS A 190 5.59 8.62 14.52
C HIS A 190 5.95 10.00 13.92
N MET A 191 6.75 9.97 12.85
CA MET A 191 7.15 11.19 12.13
C MET A 191 5.95 12.00 11.63
N TYR A 192 4.80 11.35 11.36
CA TYR A 192 3.55 12.01 10.95
C TYR A 192 2.71 12.49 12.16
N GLY A 193 3.14 12.22 13.39
CA GLY A 193 2.42 12.45 14.64
C GLY A 193 1.71 11.19 15.16
N GLU A 194 1.53 11.12 16.48
CA GLU A 194 0.72 10.06 17.13
C GLU A 194 -0.79 10.32 16.93
N ASP A 195 -1.17 11.56 16.66
CA ASP A 195 -2.53 12.01 16.36
C ASP A 195 -2.89 11.95 14.86
N PHE A 196 -2.04 11.33 14.04
CA PHE A 196 -2.20 11.28 12.60
C PHE A 196 -3.43 10.49 12.16
N CYS A 197 -4.25 11.14 11.32
CA CYS A 197 -5.40 10.56 10.64
C CYS A 197 -5.17 10.45 9.14
N TYR A 198 -5.61 9.34 8.56
CA TYR A 198 -5.52 9.08 7.13
C TYR A 198 -6.70 8.26 6.63
N ASN A 199 -7.30 8.65 5.51
CA ASN A 199 -8.30 7.87 4.80
C ASN A 199 -8.14 7.98 3.28
N GLU A 200 -8.69 7.01 2.56
CA GLU A 200 -8.65 6.95 1.10
C GLU A 200 -10.03 6.79 0.51
N MET A 201 -10.35 7.61 -0.49
CA MET A 201 -11.63 7.51 -1.19
C MET A 201 -11.48 7.84 -2.69
N TRP A 202 -12.44 7.45 -3.48
CA TRP A 202 -12.46 7.64 -4.93
C TRP A 202 -13.38 8.80 -5.30
N ILE A 203 -12.87 9.83 -6.01
CA ILE A 203 -13.64 10.98 -6.47
C ILE A 203 -14.65 10.53 -7.54
N GLN A 204 -15.91 10.97 -7.38
CA GLN A 204 -17.01 10.64 -8.29
C GLN A 204 -17.62 11.88 -8.96
N GLY A 205 -17.29 13.09 -8.52
CA GLY A 205 -17.77 14.34 -9.08
C GLY A 205 -18.74 15.11 -8.19
N PRO A 206 -19.08 16.34 -8.57
CA PRO A 206 -20.00 17.20 -7.83
C PRO A 206 -21.47 16.88 -8.09
N GLY A 207 -22.36 17.47 -7.28
CA GLY A 207 -23.81 17.47 -7.49
C GLY A 207 -24.49 16.11 -7.34
N GLU A 208 -25.73 16.00 -7.82
CA GLU A 208 -26.54 14.78 -7.69
C GLU A 208 -26.01 13.61 -8.55
N GLU A 209 -25.37 13.90 -9.69
CA GLU A 209 -24.74 12.88 -10.53
C GLU A 209 -23.55 12.24 -9.81
N GLY A 210 -22.68 13.07 -9.21
CA GLY A 210 -21.56 12.59 -8.40
C GLY A 210 -22.01 11.79 -7.18
N LYS A 211 -23.10 12.22 -6.52
CA LYS A 211 -23.72 11.48 -5.43
C LYS A 211 -24.19 10.10 -5.86
N ALA A 212 -24.97 10.04 -6.93
CA ALA A 212 -25.48 8.78 -7.44
C ALA A 212 -24.35 7.82 -7.86
N ALA A 213 -23.29 8.34 -8.49
CA ALA A 213 -22.10 7.56 -8.84
C ALA A 213 -21.37 7.04 -7.58
N ALA A 214 -21.20 7.87 -6.55
CA ALA A 214 -20.56 7.46 -5.32
C ALA A 214 -21.33 6.38 -4.54
N GLU A 215 -22.66 6.50 -4.49
CA GLU A 215 -23.53 5.49 -3.89
C GLU A 215 -23.51 4.18 -4.68
N PHE A 216 -23.48 4.25 -6.02
CA PHE A 216 -23.36 3.09 -6.90
C PHE A 216 -22.04 2.35 -6.66
N VAL A 217 -20.88 3.06 -6.71
CA VAL A 217 -19.57 2.47 -6.45
C VAL A 217 -19.51 1.85 -5.05
N GLY A 218 -20.05 2.52 -4.03
CA GLY A 218 -20.10 2.01 -2.66
C GLY A 218 -20.95 0.74 -2.49
N SER A 219 -21.85 0.44 -3.44
CA SER A 219 -22.69 -0.76 -3.46
C SER A 219 -22.12 -1.91 -4.29
N MET A 220 -21.06 -1.67 -5.08
CA MET A 220 -20.49 -2.68 -5.98
C MET A 220 -19.81 -3.81 -5.20
N ASN A 221 -19.94 -5.03 -5.71
CA ASN A 221 -19.15 -6.15 -5.26
C ASN A 221 -17.88 -6.25 -6.15
N PRO A 222 -16.67 -5.98 -5.66
CA PRO A 222 -15.46 -5.99 -6.47
C PRO A 222 -15.10 -7.37 -7.04
N LEU A 223 -15.75 -8.44 -6.57
CA LEU A 223 -15.53 -9.81 -7.06
C LEU A 223 -16.56 -10.26 -8.11
N ALA A 224 -17.59 -9.45 -8.43
CA ALA A 224 -18.69 -9.89 -9.28
C ALA A 224 -18.25 -10.31 -10.69
N ASP A 225 -17.31 -9.55 -11.29
CA ASP A 225 -16.79 -9.77 -12.64
C ASP A 225 -15.25 -9.95 -12.64
N ALA A 226 -14.70 -10.45 -11.53
CA ALA A 226 -13.26 -10.58 -11.39
C ALA A 226 -12.71 -11.70 -12.30
N PRO A 227 -11.57 -11.48 -12.99
CA PRO A 227 -10.95 -12.48 -13.83
C PRO A 227 -10.44 -13.69 -13.02
N ALA A 228 -10.30 -14.82 -13.66
CA ALA A 228 -9.74 -16.02 -13.03
C ALA A 228 -8.24 -15.82 -12.67
N PRO A 229 -7.71 -16.57 -11.69
CA PRO A 229 -6.28 -16.53 -11.38
C PRO A 229 -5.42 -16.80 -12.63
N GLY A 230 -4.45 -15.92 -12.88
CA GLY A 230 -3.61 -15.96 -14.07
C GLY A 230 -4.17 -15.22 -15.28
N GLU A 231 -5.40 -14.74 -15.22
CA GLU A 231 -5.99 -13.87 -16.22
C GLU A 231 -5.89 -12.39 -15.79
N GLY A 232 -6.02 -11.49 -16.76
CA GLY A 232 -5.93 -10.06 -16.52
C GLY A 232 -5.97 -9.26 -17.82
N PRO A 233 -5.73 -7.93 -17.77
CA PRO A 233 -5.82 -7.03 -18.90
C PRO A 233 -4.89 -7.42 -20.05
N SER A 234 -5.33 -7.12 -21.28
CA SER A 234 -4.51 -7.24 -22.47
C SER A 234 -3.26 -6.35 -22.38
N LYS A 235 -2.26 -6.62 -23.24
CA LYS A 235 -1.09 -5.74 -23.30
C LYS A 235 -1.47 -4.29 -23.65
N GLU A 236 -2.39 -4.12 -24.60
CA GLU A 236 -2.91 -2.81 -24.99
C GLU A 236 -3.62 -2.08 -23.84
N SER A 237 -4.46 -2.78 -23.07
CA SER A 237 -5.12 -2.23 -21.88
C SER A 237 -4.09 -1.80 -20.83
N ARG A 238 -3.05 -2.61 -20.60
CA ARG A 238 -1.97 -2.26 -19.64
C ARG A 238 -1.17 -1.05 -20.07
N ASP A 239 -0.81 -0.96 -21.35
CA ASP A 239 0.00 0.13 -21.90
C ASP A 239 -0.76 1.47 -21.96
N ASN A 240 -2.10 1.43 -22.08
CA ASN A 240 -2.98 2.60 -22.12
C ASN A 240 -3.60 2.96 -20.76
N GLY A 241 -3.32 2.18 -19.74
CA GLY A 241 -3.79 2.45 -18.38
C GLY A 241 -3.07 3.66 -17.76
N ASN A 242 -3.64 4.20 -16.72
CA ASN A 242 -3.04 5.26 -15.91
C ASN A 242 -3.76 5.37 -14.57
N TYR A 243 -3.16 6.11 -13.66
CA TYR A 243 -3.82 6.51 -12.42
C TYR A 243 -3.32 7.87 -11.93
N ASP A 244 -4.15 8.51 -11.10
CA ASP A 244 -3.89 9.79 -10.48
C ASP A 244 -4.48 9.81 -9.08
N VAL A 245 -3.62 9.97 -8.07
CA VAL A 245 -3.97 10.01 -6.67
C VAL A 245 -3.57 11.36 -6.08
N LEU A 246 -4.57 12.12 -5.64
CA LEU A 246 -4.40 13.38 -4.94
C LEU A 246 -4.27 13.13 -3.41
N PHE A 247 -3.35 13.80 -2.77
CA PHE A 247 -3.20 13.85 -1.33
C PHE A 247 -3.43 15.28 -0.83
N CYS A 248 -4.33 15.43 0.14
CA CYS A 248 -4.69 16.73 0.72
C CYS A 248 -4.29 16.74 2.20
N ALA A 249 -3.27 17.50 2.55
CA ALA A 249 -2.85 17.73 3.93
C ALA A 249 -3.56 18.93 4.53
N ASP A 250 -4.16 18.76 5.70
CA ASP A 250 -4.77 19.85 6.45
C ASP A 250 -3.70 20.53 7.32
N LEU A 251 -3.42 21.81 7.05
CA LEU A 251 -2.39 22.56 7.75
C LEU A 251 -2.93 23.25 9.02
N PRO A 252 -2.06 23.53 10.00
CA PRO A 252 -2.48 24.11 11.28
C PRO A 252 -3.11 25.50 11.19
N ASP A 253 -2.84 26.24 10.13
CA ASP A 253 -3.41 27.57 9.85
C ASP A 253 -4.78 27.49 9.14
N GLY A 254 -5.27 26.27 8.88
CA GLY A 254 -6.54 26.00 8.21
C GLY A 254 -6.44 25.94 6.68
N SER A 255 -5.27 26.22 6.11
CA SER A 255 -5.01 26.02 4.68
C SER A 255 -4.78 24.53 4.37
N THR A 256 -4.65 24.20 3.09
CA THR A 256 -4.34 22.84 2.62
C THR A 256 -3.11 22.86 1.72
N MET A 257 -2.28 21.81 1.80
CA MET A 257 -1.22 21.55 0.84
C MET A 257 -1.60 20.27 0.06
N HIS A 258 -1.42 20.31 -1.24
CA HIS A 258 -1.77 19.21 -2.12
C HIS A 258 -0.53 18.58 -2.76
N ALA A 259 -0.56 17.27 -2.91
CA ALA A 259 0.39 16.53 -3.73
C ALA A 259 -0.34 15.53 -4.61
N ALA A 260 0.23 15.22 -5.75
CA ALA A 260 -0.26 14.16 -6.64
C ALA A 260 0.80 13.09 -6.87
N VAL A 261 0.34 11.86 -6.94
CA VAL A 261 1.12 10.72 -7.45
C VAL A 261 0.39 10.16 -8.66
N THR A 262 1.08 10.16 -9.81
CA THR A 262 0.51 9.62 -11.06
C THR A 262 1.35 8.47 -11.61
N GLY A 263 0.74 7.60 -12.40
CA GLY A 263 1.42 6.56 -13.14
C GLY A 263 0.90 6.47 -14.57
N ASP A 264 1.78 6.10 -15.50
CA ASP A 264 1.58 6.12 -16.96
C ASP A 264 1.16 4.76 -17.54
N MET A 265 0.86 3.78 -16.70
CA MET A 265 0.38 2.44 -17.06
C MET A 265 -0.72 1.98 -16.13
N ASP A 266 -1.40 0.86 -16.46
CA ASP A 266 -2.41 0.29 -15.59
C ASP A 266 -1.85 -0.02 -14.19
N PRO A 267 -2.63 0.21 -13.13
CA PRO A 267 -2.16 -0.03 -11.77
C PRO A 267 -1.93 -1.51 -11.47
N GLY A 268 -2.72 -2.41 -12.07
CA GLY A 268 -2.76 -3.83 -11.71
C GLY A 268 -1.50 -4.62 -12.10
N TYR A 269 -0.98 -4.44 -13.30
CA TYR A 269 0.17 -5.17 -13.82
C TYR A 269 1.26 -4.27 -14.38
N GLY A 270 0.92 -3.31 -15.24
CA GLY A 270 1.90 -2.49 -15.95
C GLY A 270 2.78 -1.68 -15.01
N SER A 271 2.18 -0.85 -14.19
CA SER A 271 2.87 -0.03 -13.21
C SER A 271 3.42 -0.87 -12.04
N THR A 272 2.61 -1.81 -11.52
CA THR A 272 2.99 -2.68 -10.39
C THR A 272 4.24 -3.50 -10.68
N SER A 273 4.40 -4.05 -11.89
CA SER A 273 5.60 -4.83 -12.25
C SER A 273 6.88 -3.99 -12.21
N LYS A 274 6.80 -2.71 -12.60
CA LYS A 274 7.92 -1.77 -12.51
C LYS A 274 8.19 -1.38 -11.05
N MET A 275 7.13 -1.11 -10.27
CA MET A 275 7.27 -0.75 -8.85
C MET A 275 7.99 -1.82 -8.03
N ILE A 276 7.59 -3.08 -8.15
CA ILE A 276 8.23 -4.16 -7.38
C ILE A 276 9.67 -4.40 -7.84
N ALA A 277 9.95 -4.31 -9.14
CA ALA A 277 11.31 -4.44 -9.66
C ALA A 277 12.23 -3.33 -9.13
N GLU A 278 11.78 -2.06 -9.18
CA GLU A 278 12.53 -0.93 -8.65
C GLU A 278 12.68 -0.99 -7.13
N SER A 279 11.69 -1.54 -6.40
CA SER A 279 11.78 -1.78 -4.96
C SER A 279 12.88 -2.79 -4.61
N ALA A 280 12.93 -3.92 -5.31
CA ALA A 280 13.97 -4.93 -5.11
C ALA A 280 15.37 -4.36 -5.40
N ILE A 281 15.52 -3.63 -6.51
CA ILE A 281 16.80 -3.00 -6.87
C ILE A 281 17.20 -1.92 -5.86
N CYS A 282 16.27 -1.07 -5.43
CA CYS A 282 16.49 -0.03 -4.43
C CYS A 282 16.95 -0.65 -3.10
N LEU A 283 16.24 -1.65 -2.61
CA LEU A 283 16.56 -2.31 -1.35
C LEU A 283 17.98 -2.88 -1.36
N VAL A 284 18.36 -3.60 -2.42
CA VAL A 284 19.68 -4.24 -2.54
C VAL A 284 20.81 -3.24 -2.80
N LYS A 285 20.59 -2.23 -3.65
CA LYS A 285 21.66 -1.36 -4.14
C LYS A 285 21.85 -0.09 -3.35
N GLU A 286 20.79 0.44 -2.75
CA GLU A 286 20.78 1.78 -2.20
C GLU A 286 20.48 1.83 -0.68
N CYS A 287 19.95 0.74 -0.12
CA CYS A 287 19.52 0.70 1.28
C CYS A 287 20.44 -0.20 2.16
N SER A 288 21.73 -0.23 1.89
CA SER A 288 22.70 -1.05 2.65
C SER A 288 22.81 -0.67 4.12
N ASP A 289 22.38 0.53 4.49
CA ASP A 289 22.33 1.07 5.84
C ASP A 289 21.04 0.70 6.61
N LEU A 290 20.04 0.12 5.92
CA LEU A 290 18.80 -0.33 6.55
C LEU A 290 19.06 -1.60 7.37
N ALA A 291 18.71 -1.56 8.66
CA ALA A 291 18.79 -2.73 9.54
C ALA A 291 17.80 -3.84 9.11
N GLY A 292 18.06 -5.06 9.57
CA GLY A 292 17.11 -6.16 9.42
C GLY A 292 15.77 -5.85 10.11
N GLY A 293 14.67 -6.32 9.52
CA GLY A 293 13.33 -6.08 10.03
C GLY A 293 12.25 -6.32 8.99
N ILE A 294 11.00 -6.07 9.38
CA ILE A 294 9.84 -6.16 8.48
C ILE A 294 9.26 -4.76 8.29
N TYR A 295 9.18 -4.31 7.06
CA TYR A 295 8.94 -2.93 6.68
C TYR A 295 7.75 -2.78 5.72
N THR A 296 7.31 -1.54 5.55
CA THR A 296 6.56 -1.00 4.42
C THR A 296 7.50 -0.15 3.54
N PRO A 297 7.12 0.22 2.30
CA PRO A 297 8.02 0.90 1.36
C PRO A 297 8.62 2.22 1.87
N ALA A 298 7.83 3.08 2.52
CA ALA A 298 8.30 4.40 2.94
C ALA A 298 9.44 4.33 3.98
N PRO A 299 9.32 3.63 5.12
CA PRO A 299 10.43 3.51 6.09
C PRO A 299 11.62 2.70 5.57
N ALA A 300 11.41 1.80 4.61
CA ALA A 300 12.49 1.01 4.05
C ALA A 300 13.34 1.79 3.04
N MET A 301 12.71 2.53 2.15
CA MET A 301 13.35 3.05 0.94
C MET A 301 13.10 4.54 0.69
N GLY A 302 11.97 5.09 1.15
CA GLY A 302 11.65 6.52 1.14
C GLY A 302 12.00 7.27 -0.14
N GLU A 303 12.77 8.36 -0.03
CA GLU A 303 13.16 9.20 -1.17
C GLU A 303 14.00 8.46 -2.22
N LYS A 304 14.77 7.44 -1.83
CA LYS A 304 15.56 6.64 -2.76
C LYS A 304 14.64 5.91 -3.74
N LEU A 305 13.56 5.32 -3.24
CA LEU A 305 12.58 4.65 -4.10
C LEU A 305 11.76 5.66 -4.92
N ILE A 306 11.35 6.79 -4.36
CA ILE A 306 10.66 7.85 -5.11
C ILE A 306 11.50 8.28 -6.32
N ALA A 307 12.79 8.55 -6.13
CA ALA A 307 13.68 8.93 -7.22
C ALA A 307 13.77 7.85 -8.32
N ARG A 308 13.86 6.58 -7.95
CA ARG A 308 13.88 5.46 -8.90
C ARG A 308 12.56 5.31 -9.66
N LEU A 309 11.44 5.40 -8.97
CA LEU A 309 10.11 5.28 -9.58
C LEU A 309 9.87 6.39 -10.61
N GLN A 310 10.31 7.61 -10.33
CA GLN A 310 10.25 8.71 -11.28
C GLN A 310 11.18 8.51 -12.48
N ALA A 311 12.38 7.98 -12.25
CA ALA A 311 13.37 7.79 -13.31
C ALA A 311 13.05 6.60 -14.24
N SER A 312 12.44 5.53 -13.71
CA SER A 312 12.40 4.22 -14.41
C SER A 312 11.04 3.53 -14.44
N ALA A 313 10.08 3.97 -13.62
CA ALA A 313 8.81 3.27 -13.50
C ALA A 313 7.59 4.07 -14.03
N GLY A 314 7.81 5.29 -14.54
CA GLY A 314 6.73 6.13 -15.10
C GLY A 314 5.82 6.78 -14.05
N LEU A 315 6.24 6.81 -12.78
CA LEU A 315 5.53 7.54 -11.74
C LEU A 315 5.99 9.00 -11.68
N THR A 316 5.10 9.86 -11.19
CA THR A 316 5.45 11.23 -10.78
C THR A 316 5.00 11.49 -9.35
N PHE A 317 5.79 12.27 -8.61
CA PHE A 317 5.43 12.81 -7.29
C PHE A 317 5.57 14.32 -7.37
N LYS A 318 4.48 15.06 -7.17
CA LYS A 318 4.45 16.49 -7.44
C LYS A 318 3.57 17.21 -6.42
N ILE A 319 4.06 18.36 -5.91
CA ILE A 319 3.20 19.31 -5.18
C ILE A 319 2.33 20.03 -6.20
N GLU A 320 1.05 20.15 -5.89
CA GLU A 320 0.07 20.93 -6.68
C GLU A 320 -0.26 22.23 -5.94
N GLU A 321 -0.40 23.31 -6.71
CA GLU A 321 -0.78 24.66 -6.22
C GLU A 321 -2.30 24.76 -6.05
#